data_a0d80deda97d718d89e0573cc5ae0137
#
_entry.id   a0d80deda97d718d89e0573cc5ae0137
#
_cell.length_a   1.000
_cell.length_b   1.000
_cell.length_c   1.000
_cell.angle_alpha   90.00
_cell.angle_beta   90.00
_cell.angle_gamma   90.00
#
_symmetry.space_group_name_H-M   'P 1'
#
loop_
_entity.id
_entity.type
_entity.pdbx_description
1 polymer ?
#
loop_
_entity_poly.entity_id
_entity_poly.type
_entity_poly.pdbx_seq_one_letter_code
_entity_poly.pdbx_strand_id
1 'polypeptide(L)'
;TAEKIQFEREIFYDQQGYIYTPGRVTKLLQQAAYGEISSDEAERRIGELAKINTDWFKEIYRTAISQQYNFSMSGGNEKTQHYVSLNYLKEVGTEPNNKYDRLGMNIKLTHNPSEKIRITGGLGATMKNDRVTASSVNSLEYAMYANPYERLKNEDGTKAYDISYNAKESSIRDGLDWDTFNILDDLNRNTNTNRYLDAELSLKVEWEIVKGLMFTTHGVYNANSNHNQIGRAHV
;
A
#
# COMPACT_ATOMS: atom_id res chain seq x y z
N THR A 1 -13.04 8.54 23.23
CA THR A 1 -14.19 9.32 22.72
C THR A 1 -14.64 10.40 23.69
N ALA A 2 -14.85 10.11 24.98
CA ALA A 2 -15.33 11.11 25.95
C ALA A 2 -14.44 12.36 26.02
N GLU A 3 -13.13 12.19 26.13
CA GLU A 3 -12.14 13.29 26.15
C GLU A 3 -12.21 14.15 24.88
N LYS A 4 -12.39 13.53 23.71
CA LYS A 4 -12.52 14.25 22.44
C LYS A 4 -13.80 15.08 22.39
N ILE A 5 -14.91 14.54 22.87
CA ILE A 5 -16.19 15.28 22.96
C ILE A 5 -16.05 16.45 23.91
N GLN A 6 -15.42 16.25 25.07
CA GLN A 6 -15.18 17.32 26.05
C GLN A 6 -14.30 18.43 25.44
N PHE A 7 -13.22 18.06 24.76
CA PHE A 7 -12.36 19.02 24.08
C PHE A 7 -13.09 19.84 23.01
N GLU A 8 -13.97 19.23 22.20
CA GLU A 8 -14.77 19.94 21.21
C GLU A 8 -15.80 20.90 21.85
N ARG A 9 -16.36 20.52 22.99
CA ARG A 9 -17.22 21.42 23.77
C ARG A 9 -16.44 22.64 24.27
N GLU A 10 -15.27 22.43 24.85
CA GLU A 10 -14.42 23.52 25.36
C GLU A 10 -14.05 24.49 24.24
N ILE A 11 -13.61 23.98 23.07
CA ILE A 11 -13.32 24.81 21.91
C ILE A 11 -14.57 25.59 21.44
N PHE A 12 -15.72 24.94 21.39
CA PHE A 12 -16.96 25.58 20.95
C PHE A 12 -17.32 26.77 21.84
N TYR A 13 -17.26 26.62 23.16
CA TYR A 13 -17.57 27.67 24.10
C TYR A 13 -16.49 28.77 24.17
N ASP A 14 -15.22 28.40 24.07
CA ASP A 14 -14.09 29.34 24.05
C ASP A 14 -14.14 30.26 22.80
N GLN A 15 -14.50 29.71 21.66
CA GLN A 15 -14.66 30.45 20.39
C GLN A 15 -16.04 31.08 20.21
N GLN A 16 -16.83 31.18 21.24
CA GLN A 16 -18.19 31.79 21.20
C GLN A 16 -19.10 31.17 20.12
N GLY A 17 -18.94 29.88 19.86
CA GLY A 17 -19.74 29.15 18.87
C GLY A 17 -19.25 29.27 17.42
N TYR A 18 -18.22 30.06 17.17
CA TYR A 18 -17.65 30.18 15.80
C TYR A 18 -16.52 29.20 15.57
N ILE A 19 -16.77 28.11 14.83
CA ILE A 19 -15.77 27.11 14.45
C ILE A 19 -15.75 26.97 12.94
N TYR A 20 -14.57 27.12 12.35
CA TYR A 20 -14.39 27.11 10.90
C TYR A 20 -14.56 25.71 10.29
N THR A 21 -14.14 24.68 11.02
CA THR A 21 -14.26 23.27 10.57
C THR A 21 -14.89 22.42 11.67
N PRO A 22 -16.22 22.41 11.76
CA PRO A 22 -16.89 21.73 12.86
C PRO A 22 -16.84 20.20 12.70
N GLY A 23 -16.45 19.50 13.79
CA GLY A 23 -16.77 18.08 13.97
C GLY A 23 -18.27 17.88 14.23
N ARG A 24 -18.70 16.61 14.37
CA ARG A 24 -20.13 16.32 14.64
C ARG A 24 -20.62 16.96 15.93
N VAL A 25 -19.80 16.93 16.97
CA VAL A 25 -20.18 17.51 18.27
C VAL A 25 -20.36 19.02 18.14
N THR A 26 -19.37 19.70 17.59
CA THR A 26 -19.43 21.16 17.40
C THR A 26 -20.57 21.58 16.46
N LYS A 27 -20.84 20.78 15.40
CA LYS A 27 -21.97 21.00 14.50
C LYS A 27 -23.32 20.91 15.24
N LEU A 28 -23.50 19.93 16.12
CA LEU A 28 -24.72 19.80 16.93
C LEU A 28 -24.90 20.97 17.91
N LEU A 29 -23.80 21.41 18.53
CA LEU A 29 -23.84 22.58 19.41
C LEU A 29 -24.15 23.87 18.65
N GLN A 30 -23.62 24.04 17.45
CA GLN A 30 -23.96 25.17 16.58
C GLN A 30 -25.44 25.15 16.17
N GLN A 31 -25.97 24.01 15.76
CA GLN A 31 -27.37 23.85 15.42
C GLN A 31 -28.29 24.23 16.59
N ALA A 32 -27.91 23.84 17.82
CA ALA A 32 -28.64 24.25 19.00
C ALA A 32 -28.54 25.76 19.26
N ALA A 33 -27.34 26.34 19.13
CA ALA A 33 -27.12 27.77 19.31
C ALA A 33 -27.89 28.64 18.30
N TYR A 34 -28.05 28.15 17.06
CA TYR A 34 -28.85 28.82 16.03
C TYR A 34 -30.36 28.50 16.09
N GLY A 35 -30.80 27.65 17.03
CA GLY A 35 -32.18 27.27 17.19
C GLY A 35 -32.73 26.30 16.15
N GLU A 36 -31.85 25.63 15.39
CA GLU A 36 -32.25 24.62 14.42
C GLU A 36 -32.74 23.33 15.11
N ILE A 37 -32.15 23.01 16.25
CA ILE A 37 -32.56 21.93 17.14
C ILE A 37 -32.59 22.43 18.59
N SER A 38 -33.28 21.71 19.48
CA SER A 38 -33.24 22.05 20.90
C SER A 38 -31.90 21.63 21.53
N SER A 39 -31.52 22.30 22.63
CA SER A 39 -30.34 21.93 23.41
C SER A 39 -30.43 20.48 23.92
N ASP A 40 -31.61 20.04 24.35
CA ASP A 40 -31.82 18.67 24.81
C ASP A 40 -31.61 17.64 23.68
N GLU A 41 -32.04 17.97 22.45
CA GLU A 41 -31.84 17.13 21.29
C GLU A 41 -30.35 17.06 20.90
N ALA A 42 -29.63 18.19 20.96
CA ALA A 42 -28.17 18.20 20.73
C ALA A 42 -27.45 17.31 21.74
N GLU A 43 -27.76 17.45 23.02
CA GLU A 43 -27.19 16.66 24.10
C GLU A 43 -27.51 15.18 23.95
N ARG A 44 -28.72 14.81 23.58
CA ARG A 44 -29.11 13.44 23.29
C ARG A 44 -28.26 12.84 22.16
N ARG A 45 -28.11 13.55 21.05
CA ARG A 45 -27.30 13.10 19.91
C ARG A 45 -25.82 13.02 20.25
N ILE A 46 -25.27 13.94 21.01
CA ILE A 46 -23.89 13.86 21.51
C ILE A 46 -23.72 12.65 22.43
N GLY A 47 -24.72 12.34 23.26
CA GLY A 47 -24.76 11.13 24.08
C GLY A 47 -24.73 9.83 23.25
N GLU A 48 -25.33 9.81 22.06
CA GLU A 48 -25.21 8.66 21.15
C GLU A 48 -23.80 8.57 20.55
N LEU A 49 -23.19 9.68 20.17
CA LEU A 49 -21.79 9.69 19.71
C LEU A 49 -20.82 9.21 20.79
N ALA A 50 -21.08 9.53 22.06
CA ALA A 50 -20.25 9.08 23.18
C ALA A 50 -20.17 7.56 23.37
N LYS A 51 -21.15 6.82 22.84
CA LYS A 51 -21.19 5.36 22.88
C LYS A 51 -20.25 4.71 21.83
N ILE A 52 -19.81 5.48 20.84
CA ILE A 52 -18.91 5.03 19.77
C ILE A 52 -17.48 5.24 20.23
N ASN A 53 -16.61 4.26 19.96
CA ASN A 53 -15.19 4.38 20.22
C ASN A 53 -14.40 3.58 19.17
N THR A 54 -14.27 4.15 17.99
CA THR A 54 -13.58 3.54 16.84
C THR A 54 -12.07 3.55 17.06
N ASP A 55 -11.48 2.38 16.99
CA ASP A 55 -10.02 2.21 16.94
C ASP A 55 -9.58 2.24 15.48
N TRP A 56 -9.27 3.43 14.99
CA TRP A 56 -8.92 3.67 13.60
C TRP A 56 -7.72 2.86 13.11
N PHE A 57 -6.77 2.55 14.00
CA PHE A 57 -5.64 1.69 13.63
C PHE A 57 -6.10 0.28 13.30
N LYS A 58 -7.02 -0.29 14.07
CA LYS A 58 -7.58 -1.62 13.78
C LYS A 58 -8.48 -1.65 12.56
N GLU A 59 -9.17 -0.55 12.30
CA GLU A 59 -10.07 -0.44 11.15
C GLU A 59 -9.30 -0.28 9.83
N ILE A 60 -8.19 0.45 9.85
CA ILE A 60 -7.41 0.77 8.65
C ILE A 60 -6.32 -0.28 8.41
N TYR A 61 -5.64 -0.71 9.47
CA TYR A 61 -4.45 -1.56 9.33
C TYR A 61 -4.74 -3.02 9.68
N ARG A 62 -4.01 -3.90 9.02
CA ARG A 62 -4.01 -5.33 9.24
C ARG A 62 -2.62 -5.85 9.51
N THR A 63 -2.50 -7.07 10.00
CA THR A 63 -1.22 -7.76 10.12
C THR A 63 -0.61 -7.99 8.73
N ALA A 64 0.62 -7.54 8.55
CA ALA A 64 1.40 -7.84 7.37
C ALA A 64 1.85 -9.31 7.39
N ILE A 65 1.84 -9.95 6.21
CA ILE A 65 2.26 -11.34 6.06
C ILE A 65 3.25 -11.41 4.89
N SER A 66 4.43 -12.00 5.14
CA SER A 66 5.42 -12.30 4.10
C SER A 66 5.65 -13.80 4.01
N GLN A 67 5.66 -14.32 2.79
CA GLN A 67 5.89 -15.73 2.48
C GLN A 67 6.97 -15.82 1.40
N GLN A 68 8.01 -16.58 1.66
CA GLN A 68 9.10 -16.80 0.71
C GLN A 68 9.33 -18.29 0.49
N TYR A 69 9.42 -18.64 -0.78
CA TYR A 69 9.69 -20.00 -1.23
C TYR A 69 10.92 -20.00 -2.13
N ASN A 70 11.88 -20.86 -1.83
CA ASN A 70 13.10 -21.01 -2.59
C ASN A 70 13.25 -22.47 -2.99
N PHE A 71 13.53 -22.69 -4.27
CA PHE A 71 13.89 -23.99 -4.81
C PHE A 71 15.21 -23.85 -5.58
N SER A 72 16.13 -24.76 -5.37
CA SER A 72 17.35 -24.84 -6.16
C SER A 72 17.74 -26.26 -6.42
N MET A 73 18.33 -26.47 -7.60
CA MET A 73 18.86 -27.74 -8.05
C MET A 73 20.20 -27.50 -8.73
N SER A 74 21.17 -28.29 -8.39
CA SER A 74 22.46 -28.33 -9.08
C SER A 74 22.84 -29.77 -9.39
N GLY A 75 23.57 -29.95 -10.48
CA GLY A 75 24.04 -31.27 -10.89
C GLY A 75 25.01 -31.17 -12.03
N GLY A 76 25.49 -32.33 -12.47
CA GLY A 76 26.38 -32.42 -13.61
C GLY A 76 27.52 -33.42 -13.41
N ASN A 77 28.50 -33.33 -14.28
CA ASN A 77 29.74 -34.10 -14.27
C ASN A 77 30.94 -33.17 -14.54
N GLU A 78 32.11 -33.71 -14.71
CA GLU A 78 33.34 -32.93 -14.98
C GLU A 78 33.25 -32.05 -16.24
N LYS A 79 32.45 -32.47 -17.22
CA LYS A 79 32.30 -31.73 -18.48
C LYS A 79 31.15 -30.74 -18.47
N THR A 80 30.07 -31.06 -17.76
CA THR A 80 28.85 -30.21 -17.79
C THR A 80 28.28 -30.07 -16.39
N GLN A 81 28.09 -28.86 -15.95
CA GLN A 81 27.49 -28.53 -14.66
C GLN A 81 26.34 -27.58 -14.88
N HIS A 82 25.27 -27.79 -14.16
CA HIS A 82 24.10 -26.91 -14.20
C HIS A 82 23.64 -26.51 -12.80
N TYR A 83 23.09 -25.33 -12.74
CA TYR A 83 22.42 -24.79 -11.56
C TYR A 83 21.14 -24.10 -12.01
N VAL A 84 20.05 -24.41 -11.33
CA VAL A 84 18.76 -23.77 -11.52
C VAL A 84 18.24 -23.35 -10.16
N SER A 85 17.73 -22.13 -10.04
CA SER A 85 17.01 -21.66 -8.86
C SER A 85 15.75 -20.91 -9.22
N LEU A 86 14.73 -21.08 -8.39
CA LEU A 86 13.47 -20.36 -8.40
C LEU A 86 13.26 -19.75 -7.03
N ASN A 87 12.85 -18.50 -6.99
CA ASN A 87 12.55 -17.77 -5.79
C ASN A 87 11.19 -17.09 -5.95
N TYR A 88 10.27 -17.36 -5.05
CA TYR A 88 8.98 -16.68 -5.01
C TYR A 88 8.80 -16.01 -3.66
N LEU A 89 8.49 -14.71 -3.69
CA LEU A 89 8.15 -13.89 -2.53
C LEU A 89 6.77 -13.33 -2.73
N LYS A 90 5.92 -13.46 -1.72
CA LYS A 90 4.61 -12.84 -1.64
C LYS A 90 4.47 -12.10 -0.34
N GLU A 91 4.11 -10.83 -0.43
CA GLU A 91 3.90 -9.97 0.72
C GLU A 91 2.53 -9.31 0.66
N VAL A 92 1.87 -9.28 1.80
CA VAL A 92 0.64 -8.54 2.04
C VAL A 92 0.97 -7.50 3.10
N GLY A 93 0.91 -6.24 2.72
CA GLY A 93 1.25 -5.12 3.60
C GLY A 93 0.19 -4.82 4.66
N THR A 94 0.52 -3.91 5.55
CA THR A 94 -0.37 -3.45 6.62
C THR A 94 -1.59 -2.70 6.12
N GLU A 95 -1.48 -1.95 5.04
CA GLU A 95 -2.63 -1.29 4.41
C GLU A 95 -3.41 -2.24 3.48
N PRO A 96 -4.72 -2.04 3.28
CA PRO A 96 -5.59 -2.99 2.58
C PRO A 96 -5.12 -3.39 1.18
N ASN A 97 -4.55 -2.47 0.41
CA ASN A 97 -4.17 -2.72 -0.99
C ASN A 97 -2.68 -2.93 -1.22
N ASN A 98 -1.86 -2.80 -0.17
CA ASN A 98 -0.43 -2.99 -0.31
C ASN A 98 -0.13 -4.49 -0.46
N LYS A 99 0.34 -4.86 -1.66
CA LYS A 99 0.71 -6.24 -2.04
C LYS A 99 1.95 -6.19 -2.89
N TYR A 100 2.82 -7.15 -2.70
CA TYR A 100 4.03 -7.34 -3.47
C TYR A 100 4.23 -8.82 -3.80
N ASP A 101 4.45 -9.11 -5.07
CA ASP A 101 4.78 -10.45 -5.54
C ASP A 101 6.06 -10.36 -6.38
N ARG A 102 7.00 -11.26 -6.13
CA ARG A 102 8.23 -11.38 -6.91
C ARG A 102 8.53 -12.84 -7.25
N LEU A 103 8.68 -13.13 -8.52
CA LEU A 103 9.18 -14.39 -9.01
C LEU A 103 10.56 -14.16 -9.63
N GLY A 104 11.57 -14.85 -9.11
CA GLY A 104 12.91 -14.86 -9.65
C GLY A 104 13.30 -16.24 -10.16
N MET A 105 13.99 -16.29 -11.29
CA MET A 105 14.58 -17.49 -11.85
C MET A 105 16.05 -17.22 -12.17
N ASN A 106 16.90 -18.19 -11.89
CA ASN A 106 18.30 -18.14 -12.30
C ASN A 106 18.74 -19.52 -12.81
N ILE A 107 19.32 -19.54 -14.00
CA ILE A 107 19.86 -20.74 -14.64
C ILE A 107 21.30 -20.44 -14.99
N LYS A 108 22.20 -21.37 -14.63
CA LYS A 108 23.59 -21.32 -15.02
C LYS A 108 24.00 -22.68 -15.57
N LEU A 109 24.58 -22.67 -16.75
CA LEU A 109 25.13 -23.85 -17.39
C LEU A 109 26.62 -23.61 -17.66
N THR A 110 27.49 -24.52 -17.18
CA THR A 110 28.90 -24.52 -17.49
C THR A 110 29.23 -25.79 -18.27
N HIS A 111 29.84 -25.65 -19.42
CA HIS A 111 30.25 -26.76 -20.27
C HIS A 111 31.74 -26.63 -20.63
N ASN A 112 32.50 -27.70 -20.39
CA ASN A 112 33.91 -27.83 -20.72
C ASN A 112 34.06 -28.82 -21.89
N PRO A 113 33.98 -28.38 -23.17
CA PRO A 113 34.13 -29.24 -24.32
C PRO A 113 35.54 -29.88 -24.41
N SER A 114 36.53 -29.21 -23.83
CA SER A 114 37.89 -29.72 -23.66
C SER A 114 38.50 -29.15 -22.38
N GLU A 115 39.68 -29.66 -21.98
CA GLU A 115 40.43 -29.14 -20.84
C GLU A 115 40.83 -27.64 -20.99
N LYS A 116 40.88 -27.17 -22.24
CA LYS A 116 41.31 -25.80 -22.59
C LYS A 116 40.16 -24.83 -22.79
N ILE A 117 38.91 -25.30 -22.87
CA ILE A 117 37.76 -24.45 -23.22
C ILE A 117 36.70 -24.64 -22.15
N ARG A 118 36.25 -23.51 -21.60
CA ARG A 118 35.09 -23.41 -20.71
C ARG A 118 34.09 -22.43 -21.26
N ILE A 119 32.83 -22.86 -21.38
CA ILE A 119 31.72 -22.07 -21.81
C ILE A 119 30.72 -21.96 -20.64
N THR A 120 30.37 -20.76 -20.22
CA THR A 120 29.35 -20.54 -19.17
C THR A 120 28.25 -19.70 -19.73
N GLY A 121 27.03 -20.25 -19.77
CA GLY A 121 25.81 -19.54 -20.08
C GLY A 121 25.02 -19.25 -18.81
N GLY A 122 24.40 -18.08 -18.72
CA GLY A 122 23.53 -17.66 -17.62
C GLY A 122 22.25 -17.05 -18.14
N LEU A 123 21.14 -17.37 -17.50
CA LEU A 123 19.84 -16.73 -17.70
C LEU A 123 19.28 -16.36 -16.33
N GLY A 124 19.09 -15.07 -16.10
CA GLY A 124 18.37 -14.51 -14.97
C GLY A 124 17.06 -13.89 -15.43
N ALA A 125 15.98 -14.09 -14.70
CA ALA A 125 14.73 -13.39 -14.93
C ALA A 125 14.05 -13.06 -13.61
N THR A 126 13.50 -11.85 -13.50
CA THR A 126 12.74 -11.41 -12.32
C THR A 126 11.48 -10.70 -12.76
N MET A 127 10.34 -11.20 -12.31
CA MET A 127 9.05 -10.51 -12.40
C MET A 127 8.68 -9.96 -11.04
N LYS A 128 8.27 -8.70 -11.00
CA LYS A 128 7.76 -8.03 -9.80
C LYS A 128 6.40 -7.44 -10.11
N ASN A 129 5.45 -7.68 -9.23
CA ASN A 129 4.17 -6.99 -9.22
C ASN A 129 4.05 -6.28 -7.89
N ASP A 130 3.88 -4.97 -7.94
CA ASP A 130 3.72 -4.12 -6.78
C ASP A 130 2.41 -3.38 -6.90
N ARG A 131 1.57 -3.48 -5.89
CA ARG A 131 0.33 -2.72 -5.77
C ARG A 131 0.35 -1.98 -4.45
N VAL A 132 0.22 -0.66 -4.54
CA VAL A 132 0.21 0.23 -3.39
C VAL A 132 -1.01 1.15 -3.44
N THR A 133 -1.44 1.59 -2.29
CA THR A 133 -2.41 2.67 -2.18
C THR A 133 -1.79 3.95 -2.74
N ALA A 134 -2.52 4.63 -3.63
CA ALA A 134 -2.15 5.90 -4.24
C ALA A 134 -3.10 7.03 -3.80
N SER A 135 -3.69 6.90 -2.62
CA SER A 135 -4.54 7.92 -2.03
C SER A 135 -3.76 9.20 -1.75
N SER A 136 -4.41 10.35 -1.90
CA SER A 136 -3.91 11.63 -1.41
C SER A 136 -4.03 11.76 0.11
N VAL A 137 -4.81 10.89 0.74
CA VAL A 137 -5.01 10.85 2.19
C VAL A 137 -3.89 10.03 2.82
N ASN A 138 -3.21 10.63 3.79
CA ASN A 138 -2.25 9.91 4.61
C ASN A 138 -3.01 9.06 5.64
N SER A 139 -3.03 7.74 5.44
CA SER A 139 -3.76 6.80 6.28
C SER A 139 -3.30 6.83 7.75
N LEU A 140 -2.00 7.04 7.99
CA LEU A 140 -1.43 7.14 9.33
C LEU A 140 -1.90 8.42 10.04
N GLU A 141 -1.83 9.54 9.36
CA GLU A 141 -2.31 10.83 9.87
C GLU A 141 -3.82 10.75 10.18
N TYR A 142 -4.58 10.15 9.25
CA TYR A 142 -6.01 9.94 9.48
C TYR A 142 -6.27 9.07 10.72
N ALA A 143 -5.56 7.93 10.86
CA ALA A 143 -5.72 7.05 12.01
C ALA A 143 -5.39 7.72 13.36
N MET A 144 -4.45 8.68 13.35
CA MET A 144 -4.06 9.43 14.55
C MET A 144 -5.04 10.55 14.92
N TYR A 145 -5.67 11.20 13.95
CA TYR A 145 -6.43 12.44 14.18
C TYR A 145 -7.94 12.32 13.92
N ALA A 146 -8.39 11.25 13.25
CA ALA A 146 -9.81 11.03 13.04
C ALA A 146 -10.58 10.92 14.36
N ASN A 147 -11.78 11.47 14.38
CA ASN A 147 -12.61 11.47 15.58
C ASN A 147 -13.02 10.04 15.96
N PRO A 148 -12.82 9.60 17.19
CA PRO A 148 -13.14 8.23 17.61
C PRO A 148 -14.65 7.95 17.69
N TYR A 149 -15.50 8.96 17.63
CA TYR A 149 -16.96 8.81 17.51
C TYR A 149 -17.45 8.67 16.06
N GLU A 150 -16.57 8.78 15.06
CA GLU A 150 -16.90 8.46 13.68
C GLU A 150 -16.82 6.94 13.44
N ARG A 151 -17.52 6.45 12.42
CA ARG A 151 -17.61 5.02 12.08
C ARG A 151 -17.29 4.79 10.61
N LEU A 152 -16.81 3.61 10.28
CA LEU A 152 -16.69 3.15 8.89
C LEU A 152 -18.01 2.63 8.33
N LYS A 153 -18.85 2.06 9.21
CA LYS A 153 -20.14 1.48 8.87
C LYS A 153 -21.16 1.85 9.93
N ASN A 154 -22.37 2.05 9.49
CA ASN A 154 -23.54 2.18 10.32
C ASN A 154 -23.92 0.81 10.94
N GLU A 155 -24.84 0.81 11.90
CA GLU A 155 -25.30 -0.43 12.56
C GLU A 155 -26.00 -1.39 11.61
N ASP A 156 -26.63 -0.87 10.57
CA ASP A 156 -27.28 -1.64 9.49
C ASP A 156 -26.31 -2.18 8.44
N GLY A 157 -24.98 -1.94 8.62
CA GLY A 157 -23.93 -2.37 7.70
C GLY A 157 -23.70 -1.46 6.49
N THR A 158 -24.49 -0.42 6.32
CA THR A 158 -24.27 0.61 5.30
C THR A 158 -23.01 1.42 5.60
N LYS A 159 -22.44 2.08 4.59
CA LYS A 159 -21.26 2.93 4.77
C LYS A 159 -21.59 4.13 5.64
N ALA A 160 -20.71 4.41 6.59
CA ALA A 160 -20.72 5.66 7.31
C ALA A 160 -19.68 6.61 6.72
N TYR A 161 -19.91 7.90 6.84
CA TYR A 161 -19.07 8.94 6.27
C TYR A 161 -18.55 9.88 7.36
N ASP A 162 -17.26 10.22 7.25
CA ASP A 162 -16.61 11.18 8.14
C ASP A 162 -16.78 12.60 7.59
N ILE A 163 -17.77 13.29 8.11
CA ILE A 163 -18.05 14.68 7.72
C ILE A 163 -16.99 15.67 8.23
N SER A 164 -16.30 15.33 9.32
CA SER A 164 -15.27 16.20 9.92
C SER A 164 -14.02 16.26 9.02
N TYR A 165 -13.68 15.15 8.37
CA TYR A 165 -12.55 15.10 7.45
C TYR A 165 -12.81 15.91 6.17
N ASN A 166 -13.99 15.77 5.58
CA ASN A 166 -14.39 16.53 4.40
C ASN A 166 -14.38 18.04 4.65
N ALA A 167 -14.83 18.49 5.80
CA ALA A 167 -14.81 19.89 6.15
C ALA A 167 -13.38 20.48 6.16
N LYS A 168 -12.38 19.70 6.55
CA LYS A 168 -10.97 20.10 6.53
C LYS A 168 -10.37 20.15 5.11
N GLU A 169 -10.79 19.25 4.25
CA GLU A 169 -10.23 19.06 2.90
C GLU A 169 -11.02 19.80 1.79
N SER A 170 -12.08 20.51 2.12
CA SER A 170 -12.98 21.16 1.16
C SER A 170 -12.32 22.15 0.21
N SER A 171 -11.22 22.76 0.63
CA SER A 171 -10.47 23.69 -0.21
C SER A 171 -9.72 22.99 -1.37
N ILE A 172 -9.65 21.65 -1.36
CA ILE A 172 -8.84 20.86 -2.30
C ILE A 172 -9.72 20.10 -3.32
N ARG A 173 -11.02 19.91 -3.03
CA ARG A 173 -11.89 19.06 -3.84
C ARG A 173 -13.16 19.79 -4.30
N ASP A 174 -13.02 20.66 -5.27
CA ASP A 174 -14.18 21.22 -5.99
C ASP A 174 -15.02 20.08 -6.60
N GLY A 175 -16.27 19.93 -6.15
CA GLY A 175 -17.28 19.07 -6.75
C GLY A 175 -17.55 17.73 -6.09
N LEU A 176 -16.97 17.43 -4.91
CA LEU A 176 -17.35 16.25 -4.12
C LEU A 176 -18.39 16.62 -3.04
N ASP A 177 -19.41 15.78 -2.94
CA ASP A 177 -20.41 15.87 -1.88
C ASP A 177 -19.72 15.69 -0.53
N TRP A 178 -19.87 16.67 0.35
CA TRP A 178 -19.19 16.79 1.64
C TRP A 178 -19.46 15.63 2.61
N ASP A 179 -20.54 14.92 2.36
CA ASP A 179 -21.01 13.85 3.23
C ASP A 179 -20.57 12.45 2.77
N THR A 180 -19.60 12.34 1.86
CA THR A 180 -19.25 11.05 1.22
C THR A 180 -17.85 10.52 1.51
N PHE A 181 -17.06 11.14 2.40
CA PHE A 181 -15.73 10.63 2.70
C PHE A 181 -15.76 9.37 3.56
N ASN A 182 -15.15 8.31 3.08
CA ASN A 182 -14.89 7.10 3.85
C ASN A 182 -13.46 6.64 3.53
N ILE A 183 -12.61 6.54 4.55
CA ILE A 183 -11.18 6.27 4.38
C ILE A 183 -10.92 4.93 3.67
N LEU A 184 -11.69 3.88 3.97
CA LEU A 184 -11.48 2.58 3.31
C LEU A 184 -11.86 2.63 1.83
N ASP A 185 -12.89 3.38 1.47
CA ASP A 185 -13.25 3.58 0.08
C ASP A 185 -12.13 4.32 -0.67
N ASP A 186 -11.59 5.36 -0.08
CA ASP A 186 -10.51 6.15 -0.68
C ASP A 186 -9.25 5.29 -0.86
N LEU A 187 -8.82 4.56 0.16
CA LEU A 187 -7.69 3.63 0.09
C LEU A 187 -7.91 2.51 -0.93
N ASN A 188 -9.15 2.04 -1.10
CA ASN A 188 -9.47 0.95 -2.02
C ASN A 188 -9.60 1.40 -3.49
N ARG A 189 -10.05 2.62 -3.72
CA ARG A 189 -10.27 3.15 -5.08
C ARG A 189 -9.00 3.67 -5.71
N ASN A 190 -8.13 4.28 -4.91
CA ASN A 190 -6.91 4.90 -5.39
C ASN A 190 -5.74 3.93 -5.24
N THR A 191 -5.41 3.21 -6.31
CA THR A 191 -4.29 2.25 -6.29
C THR A 191 -3.35 2.47 -7.46
N ASN A 192 -2.06 2.25 -7.21
CA ASN A 192 -1.03 2.18 -8.23
C ASN A 192 -0.51 0.75 -8.33
N THR A 193 -0.48 0.22 -9.54
CA THR A 193 0.05 -1.13 -9.82
C THR A 193 1.23 -1.01 -10.77
N ASN A 194 2.39 -1.48 -10.33
CA ASN A 194 3.61 -1.52 -11.12
C ASN A 194 3.95 -2.97 -11.43
N ARG A 195 4.26 -3.23 -12.69
CA ARG A 195 4.76 -4.54 -13.15
C ARG A 195 6.13 -4.35 -13.77
N TYR A 196 7.10 -5.06 -13.25
CA TYR A 196 8.48 -5.04 -13.73
C TYR A 196 8.85 -6.43 -14.24
N LEU A 197 9.51 -6.46 -15.37
CA LEU A 197 10.17 -7.65 -15.90
C LEU A 197 11.61 -7.26 -16.19
N ASP A 198 12.54 -7.96 -15.54
CA ASP A 198 13.97 -7.85 -15.80
C ASP A 198 14.46 -9.21 -16.27
N ALA A 199 15.19 -9.26 -17.38
CA ALA A 199 15.81 -10.47 -17.88
C ALA A 199 17.26 -10.18 -18.29
N GLU A 200 18.15 -11.09 -17.91
CA GLU A 200 19.57 -11.06 -18.25
C GLU A 200 19.97 -12.37 -18.92
N LEU A 201 20.61 -12.28 -20.06
CA LEU A 201 21.27 -13.38 -20.72
C LEU A 201 22.77 -13.11 -20.74
N SER A 202 23.58 -14.04 -20.25
CA SER A 202 25.03 -13.93 -20.23
C SER A 202 25.69 -15.13 -20.90
N LEU A 203 26.77 -14.87 -21.61
CA LEU A 203 27.62 -15.90 -22.21
C LEU A 203 29.10 -15.53 -21.97
N LYS A 204 29.83 -16.44 -21.34
CA LYS A 204 31.26 -16.31 -21.11
C LYS A 204 31.99 -17.50 -21.76
N VAL A 205 33.03 -17.21 -22.52
CA VAL A 205 33.93 -18.19 -23.09
C VAL A 205 35.35 -17.94 -22.60
N GLU A 206 35.96 -18.95 -22.04
CA GLU A 206 37.34 -18.95 -21.56
C GLU A 206 38.09 -20.02 -22.36
N TRP A 207 39.22 -19.64 -22.99
CA TRP A 207 40.02 -20.49 -23.84
C TRP A 207 41.51 -20.38 -23.52
N GLU A 208 42.12 -21.44 -23.06
CA GLU A 208 43.57 -21.54 -22.90
C GLU A 208 44.21 -21.86 -24.26
N ILE A 209 44.72 -20.83 -24.95
CA ILE A 209 45.30 -20.95 -26.29
C ILE A 209 46.57 -21.79 -26.23
N VAL A 210 47.46 -21.40 -25.31
CA VAL A 210 48.67 -22.15 -24.93
C VAL A 210 48.83 -22.09 -23.42
N LYS A 211 49.63 -22.96 -22.84
CA LYS A 211 49.84 -23.00 -21.39
C LYS A 211 50.23 -21.62 -20.83
N GLY A 212 49.40 -21.11 -19.96
CA GLY A 212 49.59 -19.81 -19.33
C GLY A 212 49.04 -18.60 -20.10
N LEU A 213 48.46 -18.80 -21.32
CA LEU A 213 47.78 -17.73 -22.07
C LEU A 213 46.28 -18.02 -22.19
N MET A 214 45.48 -17.27 -21.45
CA MET A 214 44.04 -17.39 -21.41
C MET A 214 43.35 -16.27 -22.19
N PHE A 215 42.50 -16.61 -23.14
CA PHE A 215 41.57 -15.71 -23.79
C PHE A 215 40.20 -15.79 -23.11
N THR A 216 39.62 -14.67 -22.73
CA THR A 216 38.28 -14.62 -22.14
C THR A 216 37.43 -13.60 -22.86
N THR A 217 36.25 -13.99 -23.24
CA THR A 217 35.19 -13.09 -23.73
C THR A 217 33.92 -13.26 -22.91
N HIS A 218 33.22 -12.18 -22.66
CA HIS A 218 31.98 -12.17 -21.91
C HIS A 218 30.99 -11.18 -22.54
N GLY A 219 29.84 -11.67 -22.91
CA GLY A 219 28.71 -10.89 -23.40
C GLY A 219 27.52 -10.95 -22.42
N VAL A 220 26.87 -9.84 -22.19
CA VAL A 220 25.66 -9.74 -21.38
C VAL A 220 24.62 -8.95 -22.17
N TYR A 221 23.41 -9.49 -22.21
CA TYR A 221 22.25 -8.82 -22.77
C TYR A 221 21.20 -8.67 -21.69
N ASN A 222 20.75 -7.43 -21.45
CA ASN A 222 19.72 -7.09 -20.48
C ASN A 222 18.48 -6.58 -21.20
N ALA A 223 17.31 -7.09 -20.80
CA ALA A 223 16.02 -6.62 -21.24
C ALA A 223 15.18 -6.27 -20.01
N ASN A 224 14.62 -5.07 -19.98
CA ASN A 224 13.73 -4.66 -18.92
C ASN A 224 12.43 -4.06 -19.48
N SER A 225 11.36 -4.26 -18.76
CA SER A 225 10.05 -3.68 -19.06
C SER A 225 9.41 -3.23 -17.76
N ASN A 226 8.86 -2.03 -17.78
CA ASN A 226 8.10 -1.48 -16.67
C ASN A 226 6.74 -1.01 -17.17
N HIS A 227 5.68 -1.51 -16.54
CA HIS A 227 4.31 -1.10 -16.82
C HIS A 227 3.67 -0.58 -15.55
N ASN A 228 3.27 0.69 -15.58
CA ASN A 228 2.60 1.37 -14.45
C ASN A 228 1.13 1.60 -14.83
N GLN A 229 0.23 1.19 -13.96
CA GLN A 229 -1.20 1.41 -14.08
C GLN A 229 -1.72 2.10 -12.83
N ILE A 230 -2.19 3.33 -13.00
CA ILE A 230 -2.89 4.08 -11.96
C ILE A 230 -4.37 3.78 -12.09
N GLY A 231 -4.92 3.07 -11.10
CA GLY A 231 -6.35 2.82 -11.00
C GLY A 231 -7.01 3.99 -10.27
N ARG A 232 -7.86 4.72 -10.99
CA ARG A 232 -8.91 5.55 -10.37
C ARG A 232 -10.23 4.86 -10.63
N ALA A 233 -10.98 4.54 -9.61
CA ALA A 233 -12.37 4.18 -9.80
C ALA A 233 -13.10 5.47 -10.19
N HIS A 234 -13.46 5.61 -11.45
CA HIS A 234 -14.43 6.62 -11.84
C HIS A 234 -15.76 6.27 -11.19
N VAL A 235 -16.30 7.20 -10.44
CA VAL A 235 -17.70 7.19 -10.01
C VAL A 235 -18.55 7.65 -11.17
#